data_28946b0614a3abe3419f5048689fba80
#
_entry.id   28946b0614a3abe3419f5048689fba80
#
_cell.length_a   1.000
_cell.length_b   1.000
_cell.length_c   1.000
_cell.angle_alpha   90.00
_cell.angle_beta   90.00
_cell.angle_gamma   90.00
#
_symmetry.space_group_name_H-M   'P 1'
#
loop_
_entity.id
_entity.type
_entity.pdbx_description
1 polymer ?
#
loop_
_entity_poly.entity_id
_entity_poly.type
_entity_poly.pdbx_seq_one_letter_code
_entity_poly.pdbx_strand_id
1 'polypeptide(L)'
;MLSFLAKKNPIYLIIIKSIFYFFIFEFGLSITINTYLVILTYSSRFFNLFYQTFYITLILYILMIISLYSSKKIFHYLFYLFFVLIAWFYHNTGGAIGLYILNKVIIELPSIINLLIYIIFGTGLSILCIYTDNNPKFDTIKIKCEKLKGNLTIVHLTDLHLGGAYGRESVELYVNMILNLKTNIDFVVITGDLVDGNIQVTKDFLEPFSLIKCPIYYITGNHEELTWKKEFIEMIEKETNLIHLPNNLVVFDKRINIIGIDYKKNLDETRGQIKYLINKENNNLPNILIHHVPIFKPDTLPDFNLFLVLCGHIHGGKCFPLTLIKFFFGRWLTTIIEGLYIHKDKFFVYCCSGVGTSGPNSRCFVGANIGLIYIEGN
;
A
#
# COMPACT_ATOMS: atom_id res chain seq x y z
N MET A 1 20.17 0.40 -11.09
CA MET A 1 21.14 -0.42 -10.35
C MET A 1 20.45 -1.39 -9.38
N LEU A 2 19.61 -0.94 -8.47
CA LEU A 2 18.90 -1.82 -7.50
C LEU A 2 18.03 -2.89 -8.17
N SER A 3 17.27 -2.54 -9.20
CA SER A 3 16.46 -3.49 -9.97
C SER A 3 17.27 -4.52 -10.77
N PHE A 4 18.52 -4.19 -11.11
CA PHE A 4 19.43 -5.11 -11.79
C PHE A 4 20.02 -6.16 -10.83
N LEU A 5 20.32 -5.74 -9.58
CA LEU A 5 20.81 -6.63 -8.54
C LEU A 5 19.73 -7.57 -8.04
N ALA A 6 18.49 -7.08 -7.89
CA ALA A 6 17.34 -7.89 -7.51
C ALA A 6 17.02 -9.00 -8.53
N LYS A 7 17.18 -8.72 -9.83
CA LYS A 7 16.99 -9.74 -10.87
C LYS A 7 18.02 -10.89 -10.82
N LYS A 8 19.21 -10.64 -10.27
CA LYS A 8 20.24 -11.68 -10.12
C LYS A 8 20.03 -12.57 -8.89
N ASN A 9 19.58 -11.99 -7.78
CA ASN A 9 19.28 -12.76 -6.57
C ASN A 9 18.37 -11.92 -5.65
N PRO A 10 17.15 -12.38 -5.34
CA PRO A 10 16.20 -11.68 -4.48
C PRO A 10 16.76 -11.35 -3.09
N ILE A 11 17.74 -12.14 -2.59
CA ILE A 11 18.44 -11.88 -1.33
C ILE A 11 19.08 -10.49 -1.31
N TYR A 12 19.67 -10.03 -2.42
CA TYR A 12 20.28 -8.70 -2.47
C TYR A 12 19.26 -7.57 -2.26
N LEU A 13 18.04 -7.71 -2.78
CA LEU A 13 17.00 -6.73 -2.56
C LEU A 13 16.55 -6.69 -1.11
N ILE A 14 16.42 -7.85 -0.48
CA ILE A 14 16.06 -7.97 0.95
C ILE A 14 17.15 -7.30 1.78
N ILE A 15 18.42 -7.60 1.52
CA ILE A 15 19.56 -6.99 2.23
C ILE A 15 19.56 -5.47 2.05
N ILE A 16 19.37 -4.96 0.83
CA ILE A 16 19.39 -3.52 0.56
C ILE A 16 18.21 -2.81 1.23
N LYS A 17 17.00 -3.36 1.14
CA LYS A 17 15.83 -2.83 1.86
C LYS A 17 16.07 -2.83 3.37
N SER A 18 16.61 -3.94 3.89
CA SER A 18 16.93 -4.07 5.31
C SER A 18 17.98 -3.06 5.77
N ILE A 19 19.03 -2.85 4.99
CA ILE A 19 20.06 -1.84 5.27
C ILE A 19 19.43 -0.44 5.26
N PHE A 20 18.58 -0.14 4.29
CA PHE A 20 17.89 1.14 4.19
C PHE A 20 17.00 1.39 5.42
N TYR A 21 16.20 0.40 5.84
CA TYR A 21 15.37 0.49 7.04
C TYR A 21 16.21 0.60 8.31
N PHE A 22 17.36 -0.10 8.38
CA PHE A 22 18.30 0.02 9.48
C PHE A 22 18.80 1.46 9.65
N PHE A 23 19.24 2.09 8.55
CA PHE A 23 19.73 3.48 8.63
C PHE A 23 18.62 4.47 8.98
N ILE A 24 17.41 4.31 8.44
CA ILE A 24 16.27 5.16 8.82
C ILE A 24 15.94 5.02 10.31
N PHE A 25 15.93 3.78 10.81
CA PHE A 25 15.65 3.50 12.21
C PHE A 25 16.73 4.08 13.11
N GLU A 26 18.01 3.84 12.81
CA GLU A 26 19.14 4.34 13.59
C GLU A 26 19.18 5.88 13.62
N PHE A 27 18.98 6.50 12.47
CA PHE A 27 18.93 7.95 12.37
C PHE A 27 17.72 8.53 13.13
N GLY A 28 16.55 7.93 12.98
CA GLY A 28 15.34 8.32 13.71
C GLY A 28 15.50 8.17 15.21
N LEU A 29 16.04 7.04 15.66
CA LEU A 29 16.32 6.76 17.08
C LEU A 29 17.30 7.78 17.65
N SER A 30 18.41 8.04 16.95
CA SER A 30 19.44 8.98 17.39
C SER A 30 18.91 10.41 17.47
N ILE A 31 18.14 10.87 16.49
CA ILE A 31 17.49 12.19 16.54
C ILE A 31 16.51 12.26 17.70
N THR A 32 15.66 11.24 17.86
CA THR A 32 14.64 11.19 18.90
C THR A 32 15.24 11.30 20.28
N ILE A 33 16.28 10.47 20.58
CA ILE A 33 16.92 10.46 21.90
C ILE A 33 17.75 11.73 22.10
N ASN A 34 18.45 12.23 21.06
CA ASN A 34 19.20 13.48 21.17
C ASN A 34 18.28 14.67 21.43
N THR A 35 17.13 14.76 20.74
CA THR A 35 16.12 15.79 21.00
C THR A 35 15.59 15.69 22.43
N TYR A 36 15.34 14.47 22.91
CA TYR A 36 14.94 14.20 24.28
C TYR A 36 16.00 14.68 25.29
N LEU A 37 17.29 14.37 25.06
CA LEU A 37 18.38 14.83 25.92
C LEU A 37 18.59 16.34 25.87
N VAL A 38 18.43 16.96 24.71
CA VAL A 38 18.47 18.41 24.58
C VAL A 38 17.33 19.08 25.35
N ILE A 39 16.12 18.47 25.30
CA ILE A 39 14.96 18.95 26.08
C ILE A 39 15.22 18.84 27.59
N LEU A 40 15.84 17.73 28.05
CA LEU A 40 16.09 17.49 29.48
C LEU A 40 17.30 18.22 30.05
N THR A 41 18.38 18.33 29.29
CA THR A 41 19.71 18.73 29.85
C THR A 41 20.31 19.94 29.18
N TYR A 42 19.70 20.46 28.12
CA TYR A 42 20.27 21.50 27.23
C TYR A 42 21.68 21.13 26.69
N SER A 43 22.01 19.84 26.73
CA SER A 43 23.32 19.32 26.32
C SER A 43 23.14 18.34 25.14
N SER A 44 23.89 18.57 24.07
CA SER A 44 23.94 17.65 22.94
C SER A 44 25.04 16.61 23.14
N ARG A 45 24.67 15.33 23.24
CA ARG A 45 25.57 14.17 23.27
C ARG A 45 25.35 13.24 22.10
N PHE A 46 25.02 13.80 20.94
CA PHE A 46 24.58 13.06 19.76
C PHE A 46 25.49 11.87 19.41
N PHE A 47 26.82 12.08 19.36
CA PHE A 47 27.73 11.02 18.96
C PHE A 47 27.80 9.87 19.97
N ASN A 48 27.83 10.16 21.26
CA ASN A 48 27.86 9.10 22.27
C ASN A 48 26.58 8.26 22.25
N LEU A 49 25.47 8.90 22.01
CA LEU A 49 24.20 8.23 21.94
C LEU A 49 24.04 7.40 20.65
N PHE A 50 24.54 7.92 19.52
CA PHE A 50 24.57 7.19 18.26
C PHE A 50 25.28 5.85 18.40
N TYR A 51 26.45 5.80 19.09
CA TYR A 51 27.14 4.56 19.33
C TYR A 51 26.36 3.62 20.26
N GLN A 52 25.72 4.12 21.29
CA GLN A 52 24.93 3.29 22.21
C GLN A 52 23.70 2.68 21.53
N THR A 53 23.01 3.43 20.69
CA THR A 53 21.82 2.95 19.96
C THR A 53 22.20 2.03 18.81
N PHE A 54 23.35 2.24 18.18
CA PHE A 54 23.84 1.44 17.06
C PHE A 54 23.86 -0.06 17.36
N TYR A 55 24.39 -0.46 18.52
CA TYR A 55 24.47 -1.88 18.88
C TYR A 55 23.08 -2.50 19.10
N ILE A 56 22.16 -1.79 19.74
CA ILE A 56 20.79 -2.25 19.96
C ILE A 56 20.09 -2.44 18.60
N THR A 57 20.24 -1.47 17.72
CA THR A 57 19.64 -1.49 16.37
C THR A 57 20.27 -2.60 15.52
N LEU A 58 21.58 -2.83 15.65
CA LEU A 58 22.27 -3.92 14.96
C LEU A 58 21.76 -5.30 15.42
N ILE A 59 21.52 -5.50 16.70
CA ILE A 59 20.95 -6.74 17.23
C ILE A 59 19.54 -6.95 16.68
N LEU A 60 18.68 -5.92 16.73
CA LEU A 60 17.32 -5.99 16.18
C LEU A 60 17.35 -6.28 14.68
N TYR A 61 18.29 -5.69 13.95
CA TYR A 61 18.49 -5.94 12.53
C TYR A 61 18.90 -7.38 12.23
N ILE A 62 19.85 -7.94 13.01
CA ILE A 62 20.27 -9.35 12.87
C ILE A 62 19.08 -10.28 13.16
N LEU A 63 18.30 -10.02 14.21
CA LEU A 63 17.10 -10.78 14.55
C LEU A 63 16.07 -10.72 13.42
N MET A 64 15.89 -9.55 12.78
CA MET A 64 15.03 -9.39 11.63
C MET A 64 15.52 -10.23 10.44
N ILE A 65 16.82 -10.20 10.11
CA ILE A 65 17.36 -11.02 9.03
C ILE A 65 17.13 -12.52 9.32
N ILE A 66 17.39 -12.96 10.54
CA ILE A 66 17.13 -14.35 10.95
C ILE A 66 15.65 -14.69 10.77
N SER A 67 14.74 -13.74 11.09
CA SER A 67 13.31 -13.95 10.94
C SER A 67 12.88 -14.16 9.48
N LEU A 68 13.51 -13.48 8.52
CA LEU A 68 13.21 -13.61 7.10
C LEU A 68 13.53 -15.01 6.53
N TYR A 69 14.49 -15.73 7.16
CA TYR A 69 14.90 -17.05 6.72
C TYR A 69 14.27 -18.19 7.54
N SER A 70 13.42 -17.89 8.50
CA SER A 70 12.80 -18.89 9.36
C SER A 70 11.33 -19.09 9.02
N SER A 71 10.93 -20.34 8.84
CA SER A 71 9.52 -20.75 8.70
C SER A 71 8.73 -20.75 10.01
N LYS A 72 9.37 -20.45 11.14
CA LYS A 72 8.72 -20.50 12.45
C LYS A 72 7.90 -19.23 12.72
N LYS A 73 6.65 -19.38 13.14
CA LYS A 73 5.73 -18.27 13.48
C LYS A 73 6.35 -17.21 14.40
N ILE A 74 7.22 -17.61 15.36
CA ILE A 74 7.88 -16.66 16.28
C ILE A 74 8.68 -15.58 15.54
N PHE A 75 9.29 -15.93 14.41
CA PHE A 75 10.07 -14.97 13.65
C PHE A 75 9.22 -13.98 12.87
N HIS A 76 8.00 -14.36 12.46
CA HIS A 76 7.02 -13.43 11.91
C HIS A 76 6.59 -12.39 12.94
N TYR A 77 6.37 -12.79 14.20
CA TYR A 77 6.08 -11.86 15.29
C TYR A 77 7.25 -10.92 15.57
N LEU A 78 8.50 -11.40 15.51
CA LEU A 78 9.68 -10.55 15.68
C LEU A 78 9.82 -9.55 14.53
N PHE A 79 9.54 -9.97 13.31
CA PHE A 79 9.52 -9.09 12.13
C PHE A 79 8.44 -8.01 12.26
N TYR A 80 7.24 -8.40 12.65
CA TYR A 80 6.13 -7.48 12.90
C TYR A 80 6.49 -6.48 14.01
N LEU A 81 7.02 -6.95 15.13
CA LEU A 81 7.46 -6.10 16.24
C LEU A 81 8.52 -5.10 15.80
N PHE A 82 9.46 -5.51 14.97
CA PHE A 82 10.47 -4.62 14.42
C PHE A 82 9.83 -3.47 13.61
N PHE A 83 8.85 -3.76 12.76
CA PHE A 83 8.13 -2.73 12.02
C PHE A 83 7.28 -1.82 12.90
N VAL A 84 6.66 -2.34 13.94
CA VAL A 84 5.95 -1.54 14.95
C VAL A 84 6.91 -0.57 15.64
N LEU A 85 8.11 -1.00 16.00
CA LEU A 85 9.13 -0.15 16.60
C LEU A 85 9.62 0.93 15.62
N ILE A 86 9.84 0.58 14.35
CA ILE A 86 10.18 1.58 13.31
C ILE A 86 9.08 2.63 13.18
N ALA A 87 7.81 2.22 13.12
CA ALA A 87 6.69 3.14 13.06
C ALA A 87 6.67 4.07 14.28
N TRP A 88 6.87 3.52 15.46
CA TRP A 88 6.91 4.28 16.71
C TRP A 88 8.02 5.34 16.70
N PHE A 89 9.25 4.96 16.34
CA PHE A 89 10.37 5.91 16.23
C PHE A 89 10.15 6.96 15.16
N TYR A 90 9.60 6.57 14.02
CA TYR A 90 9.31 7.48 12.92
C TYR A 90 8.32 8.60 13.35
N HIS A 91 7.23 8.24 14.02
CA HIS A 91 6.24 9.21 14.49
C HIS A 91 6.79 10.06 15.63
N ASN A 92 7.56 9.49 16.54
CA ASN A 92 8.18 10.23 17.62
C ASN A 92 9.25 11.20 17.12
N THR A 93 10.00 10.88 16.09
CA THR A 93 10.96 11.83 15.47
C THR A 93 10.24 13.06 14.94
N GLY A 94 9.12 12.90 14.24
CA GLY A 94 8.29 14.02 13.79
C GLY A 94 7.78 14.87 14.95
N GLY A 95 7.31 14.25 16.01
CA GLY A 95 6.87 14.92 17.24
C GLY A 95 8.00 15.70 17.93
N ALA A 96 9.20 15.13 18.00
CA ALA A 96 10.37 15.78 18.58
C ALA A 96 10.80 17.03 17.82
N ILE A 97 10.81 16.97 16.49
CA ILE A 97 11.10 18.12 15.64
C ILE A 97 10.04 19.22 15.85
N GLY A 98 8.77 18.83 15.85
CA GLY A 98 7.65 19.77 16.11
C GLY A 98 7.77 20.48 17.45
N LEU A 99 8.07 19.76 18.52
CA LEU A 99 8.29 20.32 19.87
C LEU A 99 9.52 21.24 19.91
N TYR A 100 10.60 20.87 19.22
CA TYR A 100 11.78 21.72 19.14
C TYR A 100 11.45 23.06 18.47
N ILE A 101 10.71 23.04 17.36
CA ILE A 101 10.27 24.26 16.66
C ILE A 101 9.35 25.09 17.57
N LEU A 102 8.37 24.46 18.22
CA LEU A 102 7.44 25.10 19.15
C LEU A 102 8.18 25.86 20.24
N ASN A 103 9.16 25.21 20.88
CA ASN A 103 9.93 25.80 21.97
C ASN A 103 10.85 26.95 21.52
N LYS A 104 11.33 26.90 20.27
CA LYS A 104 12.23 27.95 19.75
C LYS A 104 11.49 29.15 19.15
N VAL A 105 10.29 28.94 18.61
CA VAL A 105 9.60 29.94 17.79
C VAL A 105 8.39 30.54 18.51
N ILE A 106 7.68 29.75 19.33
CA ILE A 106 6.39 30.17 19.88
C ILE A 106 6.44 30.34 21.39
N ILE A 107 6.81 29.30 22.15
CA ILE A 107 6.80 29.33 23.61
C ILE A 107 7.83 28.36 24.18
N GLU A 108 8.61 28.81 25.15
CA GLU A 108 9.55 27.96 25.89
C GLU A 108 8.81 27.25 27.03
N LEU A 109 8.61 25.92 26.87
CA LEU A 109 7.94 25.10 27.86
C LEU A 109 8.94 24.47 28.83
N PRO A 110 8.57 24.25 30.11
CA PRO A 110 9.38 23.49 31.03
C PRO A 110 9.71 22.10 30.50
N SER A 111 10.95 21.63 30.76
CA SER A 111 11.46 20.35 30.23
C SER A 111 10.56 19.17 30.53
N ILE A 112 9.97 19.12 31.72
CA ILE A 112 9.05 18.05 32.10
C ILE A 112 7.77 18.05 31.26
N ILE A 113 7.25 19.25 30.93
CA ILE A 113 6.05 19.39 30.11
C ILE A 113 6.37 18.95 28.68
N ASN A 114 7.49 19.37 28.12
CA ASN A 114 7.96 18.92 26.82
C ASN A 114 8.09 17.40 26.75
N LEU A 115 8.65 16.78 27.78
CA LEU A 115 8.76 15.34 27.89
C LEU A 115 7.39 14.65 27.89
N LEU A 116 6.46 15.13 28.69
CA LEU A 116 5.10 14.57 28.78
C LEU A 116 4.37 14.69 27.46
N ILE A 117 4.42 15.86 26.80
CA ILE A 117 3.83 16.06 25.49
C ILE A 117 4.44 15.10 24.47
N TYR A 118 5.77 14.97 24.44
CA TYR A 118 6.49 14.08 23.55
C TYR A 118 6.03 12.62 23.70
N ILE A 119 6.03 12.11 24.92
CA ILE A 119 5.67 10.72 25.19
C ILE A 119 4.19 10.48 24.86
N ILE A 120 3.29 11.33 25.37
CA ILE A 120 1.84 11.11 25.21
C ILE A 120 1.45 11.28 23.74
N PHE A 121 1.85 12.37 23.11
CA PHE A 121 1.49 12.64 21.73
C PHE A 121 2.12 11.67 20.75
N GLY A 122 3.44 11.43 20.85
CA GLY A 122 4.16 10.54 19.94
C GLY A 122 3.68 9.10 20.05
N THR A 123 3.50 8.60 21.29
CA THR A 123 3.00 7.23 21.51
C THR A 123 1.53 7.11 21.08
N GLY A 124 0.70 8.08 21.44
CA GLY A 124 -0.71 8.10 21.06
C GLY A 124 -0.89 8.14 19.54
N LEU A 125 -0.13 9.00 18.84
CA LEU A 125 -0.14 9.05 17.38
C LEU A 125 0.32 7.72 16.76
N SER A 126 1.38 7.10 17.30
CA SER A 126 1.88 5.82 16.79
C SER A 126 0.84 4.71 16.95
N ILE A 127 0.21 4.61 18.11
CA ILE A 127 -0.88 3.65 18.38
C ILE A 127 -2.02 3.89 17.39
N LEU A 128 -2.45 5.14 17.21
CA LEU A 128 -3.52 5.49 16.27
C LEU A 128 -3.16 5.10 14.83
N CYS A 129 -1.93 5.36 14.39
CA CYS A 129 -1.49 5.05 13.03
C CYS A 129 -1.40 3.54 12.78
N ILE A 130 -0.91 2.77 13.76
CA ILE A 130 -0.87 1.31 13.70
C ILE A 130 -2.30 0.73 13.74
N TYR A 131 -3.16 1.25 14.61
CA TYR A 131 -4.57 0.85 14.67
C TYR A 131 -5.27 1.11 13.34
N THR A 132 -5.06 2.27 12.73
CA THR A 132 -5.66 2.65 11.43
C THR A 132 -5.23 1.71 10.32
N ASP A 133 -3.98 1.26 10.31
CA ASP A 133 -3.45 0.31 9.33
C ASP A 133 -4.07 -1.09 9.46
N ASN A 134 -4.27 -1.55 10.69
CA ASN A 134 -4.80 -2.88 10.98
C ASN A 134 -6.35 -2.97 10.99
N ASN A 135 -7.04 -1.87 10.78
CA ASN A 135 -8.51 -1.82 10.79
C ASN A 135 -9.05 -1.25 9.47
N PRO A 136 -9.03 -2.03 8.39
CA PRO A 136 -9.51 -1.60 7.09
C PRO A 136 -11.02 -1.30 7.13
N LYS A 137 -11.44 -0.39 6.26
CA LYS A 137 -12.84 0.00 6.09
C LYS A 137 -13.25 -0.07 4.64
N PHE A 138 -14.56 -0.18 4.39
CA PHE A 138 -15.07 0.00 3.04
C PHE A 138 -15.12 1.48 2.67
N ASP A 139 -14.47 1.82 1.55
CA ASP A 139 -14.65 3.09 0.88
C ASP A 139 -15.70 2.91 -0.22
N THR A 140 -16.88 3.50 -0.01
CA THR A 140 -18.06 3.24 -0.84
C THR A 140 -18.21 4.31 -1.92
N ILE A 141 -18.14 3.87 -3.17
CA ILE A 141 -18.28 4.70 -4.38
C ILE A 141 -19.58 4.35 -5.08
N LYS A 142 -20.33 5.38 -5.48
CA LYS A 142 -21.55 5.24 -6.30
C LYS A 142 -21.38 6.07 -7.56
N ILE A 143 -21.45 5.42 -8.72
CA ILE A 143 -21.32 6.05 -10.03
C ILE A 143 -22.40 5.53 -10.98
N LYS A 144 -22.73 6.33 -12.00
CA LYS A 144 -23.73 5.98 -12.98
C LYS A 144 -23.09 5.71 -14.33
N CYS A 145 -23.55 4.65 -15.02
CA CYS A 145 -23.11 4.27 -16.35
C CYS A 145 -24.32 4.03 -17.27
N GLU A 146 -24.63 4.99 -18.13
CA GLU A 146 -25.80 4.89 -19.03
C GLU A 146 -25.72 3.74 -20.04
N LYS A 147 -24.51 3.28 -20.37
CA LYS A 147 -24.28 2.16 -21.30
C LYS A 147 -24.36 0.79 -20.64
N LEU A 148 -24.39 0.74 -19.31
CA LEU A 148 -24.48 -0.52 -18.57
C LEU A 148 -25.94 -0.97 -18.46
N LYS A 149 -26.20 -2.24 -18.74
CA LYS A 149 -27.50 -2.86 -18.50
C LYS A 149 -27.57 -3.42 -17.09
N GLY A 150 -28.49 -2.87 -16.27
CA GLY A 150 -28.62 -3.23 -14.85
C GLY A 150 -27.44 -2.75 -14.01
N ASN A 151 -27.48 -3.05 -12.74
CA ASN A 151 -26.48 -2.59 -11.77
C ASN A 151 -25.31 -3.56 -11.65
N LEU A 152 -24.16 -3.07 -11.23
CA LEU A 152 -22.97 -3.86 -10.86
C LEU A 152 -22.44 -3.44 -9.50
N THR A 153 -22.00 -4.42 -8.71
CA THR A 153 -21.31 -4.21 -7.45
C THR A 153 -19.93 -4.86 -7.52
N ILE A 154 -18.88 -4.07 -7.34
CA ILE A 154 -17.50 -4.49 -7.46
C ILE A 154 -16.81 -4.26 -6.11
N VAL A 155 -16.04 -5.25 -5.64
CA VAL A 155 -15.10 -5.06 -4.54
C VAL A 155 -13.71 -4.88 -5.12
N HIS A 156 -13.01 -3.85 -4.68
CA HIS A 156 -11.66 -3.52 -5.11
C HIS A 156 -10.67 -3.64 -3.96
N LEU A 157 -9.79 -4.61 -4.07
CA LEU A 157 -8.62 -4.83 -3.21
C LEU A 157 -7.37 -4.38 -3.97
N THR A 158 -6.39 -3.84 -3.25
CA THR A 158 -5.08 -3.50 -3.79
C THR A 158 -4.05 -3.43 -2.68
N ASP A 159 -2.78 -3.56 -3.02
CA ASP A 159 -1.67 -3.34 -2.10
C ASP A 159 -1.82 -4.16 -0.80
N LEU A 160 -2.00 -5.48 -0.93
CA LEU A 160 -2.12 -6.35 0.24
C LEU A 160 -0.77 -6.59 0.91
N HIS A 161 0.33 -6.55 0.13
CA HIS A 161 1.70 -6.72 0.61
C HIS A 161 1.89 -7.94 1.51
N LEU A 162 1.32 -9.09 1.10
CA LEU A 162 1.45 -10.32 1.84
C LEU A 162 2.93 -10.72 1.97
N GLY A 163 3.30 -11.16 3.16
CA GLY A 163 4.68 -11.50 3.49
C GLY A 163 4.94 -11.43 4.97
N GLY A 164 6.02 -10.73 5.38
CA GLY A 164 6.42 -10.69 6.78
C GLY A 164 5.47 -9.96 7.73
N ALA A 165 4.79 -8.92 7.23
CA ALA A 165 3.91 -8.09 8.04
C ALA A 165 2.43 -8.50 7.96
N TYR A 166 2.00 -8.95 6.78
CA TYR A 166 0.62 -9.37 6.51
C TYR A 166 0.62 -10.83 6.10
N GLY A 167 -0.08 -11.66 6.85
CA GLY A 167 -0.16 -13.08 6.65
C GLY A 167 -1.54 -13.55 6.18
N ARG A 168 -1.76 -14.85 6.32
CA ARG A 168 -3.05 -15.51 6.09
C ARG A 168 -4.19 -14.83 6.87
N GLU A 169 -3.92 -14.46 8.12
CA GLU A 169 -4.90 -13.83 9.01
C GLU A 169 -5.42 -12.50 8.45
N SER A 170 -4.57 -11.76 7.75
CA SER A 170 -4.98 -10.53 7.06
C SER A 170 -5.93 -10.83 5.91
N VAL A 171 -5.64 -11.87 5.12
CA VAL A 171 -6.53 -12.29 4.02
C VAL A 171 -7.87 -12.78 4.58
N GLU A 172 -7.87 -13.56 5.68
CA GLU A 172 -9.08 -14.00 6.37
C GLU A 172 -9.92 -12.81 6.84
N LEU A 173 -9.29 -11.77 7.39
CA LEU A 173 -9.98 -10.54 7.77
C LEU A 173 -10.67 -9.89 6.56
N TYR A 174 -9.96 -9.68 5.45
CA TYR A 174 -10.52 -9.02 4.26
C TYR A 174 -11.65 -9.85 3.65
N VAL A 175 -11.47 -11.15 3.55
CA VAL A 175 -12.48 -12.08 3.03
C VAL A 175 -13.73 -12.07 3.92
N ASN A 176 -13.57 -12.15 5.25
CA ASN A 176 -14.69 -12.08 6.18
C ASN A 176 -15.45 -10.75 6.07
N MET A 177 -14.75 -9.63 5.90
CA MET A 177 -15.38 -8.34 5.66
C MET A 177 -16.24 -8.37 4.39
N ILE A 178 -15.73 -8.95 3.30
CA ILE A 178 -16.43 -9.08 2.02
C ILE A 178 -17.65 -9.99 2.16
N LEU A 179 -17.51 -11.14 2.79
CA LEU A 179 -18.61 -12.10 3.00
C LEU A 179 -19.74 -11.55 3.89
N ASN A 180 -19.43 -10.61 4.79
CA ASN A 180 -20.41 -9.97 5.65
C ASN A 180 -21.17 -8.80 4.99
N LEU A 181 -20.83 -8.46 3.75
CA LEU A 181 -21.60 -7.45 2.99
C LEU A 181 -23.04 -7.96 2.72
N LYS A 182 -24.02 -7.10 2.98
CA LYS A 182 -25.44 -7.39 2.73
C LYS A 182 -25.87 -7.11 1.26
N THR A 183 -24.93 -7.25 0.34
CA THR A 183 -25.16 -7.00 -1.08
C THR A 183 -24.53 -8.10 -1.91
N ASN A 184 -25.13 -8.42 -3.05
CA ASN A 184 -24.52 -9.33 -4.00
C ASN A 184 -23.33 -8.64 -4.68
N ILE A 185 -22.22 -9.33 -4.73
CA ILE A 185 -20.99 -8.87 -5.39
C ILE A 185 -20.91 -9.58 -6.73
N ASP A 186 -20.80 -8.81 -7.82
CA ASP A 186 -20.66 -9.38 -9.17
C ASP A 186 -19.27 -9.95 -9.39
N PHE A 187 -18.23 -9.21 -8.99
CA PHE A 187 -16.84 -9.68 -9.01
C PHE A 187 -15.94 -8.87 -8.07
N VAL A 188 -14.80 -9.45 -7.77
CA VAL A 188 -13.71 -8.80 -7.01
C VAL A 188 -12.57 -8.49 -7.97
N VAL A 189 -11.87 -7.39 -7.78
CA VAL A 189 -10.61 -7.08 -8.47
C VAL A 189 -9.48 -6.87 -7.47
N ILE A 190 -8.29 -7.38 -7.80
CA ILE A 190 -7.05 -7.15 -7.06
C ILE A 190 -6.07 -6.45 -8.00
N THR A 191 -5.81 -5.17 -7.74
CA THR A 191 -5.00 -4.33 -8.65
C THR A 191 -3.53 -4.28 -8.27
N GLY A 192 -2.93 -5.45 -8.01
CA GLY A 192 -1.49 -5.61 -7.82
C GLY A 192 -0.98 -5.39 -6.41
N ASP A 193 0.33 -5.59 -6.24
CA ASP A 193 1.05 -5.60 -4.98
C ASP A 193 0.37 -6.53 -3.96
N LEU A 194 -0.02 -7.73 -4.43
CA LEU A 194 -0.57 -8.79 -3.61
C LEU A 194 0.50 -9.32 -2.64
N VAL A 195 1.77 -9.33 -3.07
CA VAL A 195 2.93 -9.74 -2.26
C VAL A 195 3.88 -8.56 -2.02
N ASP A 196 4.55 -8.55 -0.87
CA ASP A 196 5.59 -7.53 -0.58
C ASP A 196 6.97 -7.90 -1.18
N GLY A 197 7.16 -9.16 -1.56
CA GLY A 197 8.40 -9.66 -2.15
C GLY A 197 9.55 -9.84 -1.16
N ASN A 198 9.30 -9.81 0.13
CA ASN A 198 10.27 -10.05 1.19
C ASN A 198 10.28 -11.49 1.71
N ILE A 199 9.15 -12.18 1.63
CA ILE A 199 8.99 -13.61 1.97
C ILE A 199 8.22 -14.28 0.85
N GLN A 200 8.53 -15.55 0.56
CA GLN A 200 7.78 -16.32 -0.41
C GLN A 200 6.37 -16.61 0.12
N VAL A 201 5.38 -16.10 -0.56
CA VAL A 201 3.97 -16.34 -0.28
C VAL A 201 3.57 -17.67 -0.93
N THR A 202 2.97 -18.55 -0.14
CA THR A 202 2.45 -19.85 -0.59
C THR A 202 0.93 -19.79 -0.78
N LYS A 203 0.34 -20.82 -1.37
CA LYS A 203 -1.12 -20.94 -1.54
C LYS A 203 -1.90 -20.81 -0.23
N ASP A 204 -1.31 -21.26 0.88
CA ASP A 204 -1.98 -21.19 2.19
C ASP A 204 -2.35 -19.78 2.63
N PHE A 205 -1.56 -18.77 2.19
CA PHE A 205 -1.89 -17.36 2.42
C PHE A 205 -3.16 -16.95 1.68
N LEU A 206 -3.39 -17.53 0.50
CA LEU A 206 -4.46 -17.12 -0.43
C LEU A 206 -5.69 -18.02 -0.32
N GLU A 207 -5.59 -19.15 0.39
CA GLU A 207 -6.70 -20.11 0.56
C GLU A 207 -8.03 -19.44 0.99
N PRO A 208 -8.05 -18.45 1.90
CA PRO A 208 -9.31 -17.82 2.30
C PRO A 208 -10.10 -17.20 1.13
N PHE A 209 -9.46 -16.76 0.05
CA PHE A 209 -10.14 -16.26 -1.14
C PHE A 209 -11.07 -17.28 -1.78
N SER A 210 -10.85 -18.59 -1.58
CA SER A 210 -11.72 -19.67 -2.08
C SER A 210 -13.15 -19.63 -1.53
N LEU A 211 -13.37 -18.92 -0.43
CA LEU A 211 -14.69 -18.69 0.16
C LEU A 211 -15.53 -17.70 -0.64
N ILE A 212 -14.90 -16.81 -1.41
CA ILE A 212 -15.57 -15.87 -2.30
C ILE A 212 -16.05 -16.62 -3.55
N LYS A 213 -17.35 -16.56 -3.87
CA LYS A 213 -17.95 -17.37 -4.94
C LYS A 213 -18.02 -16.66 -6.29
N CYS A 214 -17.91 -15.32 -6.30
CA CYS A 214 -17.83 -14.57 -7.55
C CYS A 214 -16.38 -14.58 -8.09
N PRO A 215 -16.17 -14.27 -9.39
CA PRO A 215 -14.83 -14.18 -9.98
C PRO A 215 -13.96 -13.16 -9.25
N ILE A 216 -12.67 -13.49 -9.09
CA ILE A 216 -11.64 -12.59 -8.52
C ILE A 216 -10.60 -12.36 -9.60
N TYR A 217 -10.64 -11.20 -10.25
CA TYR A 217 -9.65 -10.82 -11.27
C TYR A 217 -8.43 -10.19 -10.62
N TYR A 218 -7.25 -10.61 -11.05
CA TYR A 218 -5.99 -10.17 -10.49
C TYR A 218 -5.03 -9.69 -11.58
N ILE A 219 -4.31 -8.62 -11.33
CA ILE A 219 -3.17 -8.17 -12.11
C ILE A 219 -1.96 -7.94 -11.20
N THR A 220 -0.76 -7.96 -11.76
CA THR A 220 0.47 -7.71 -11.00
C THR A 220 0.73 -6.23 -10.74
N GLY A 221 1.34 -5.93 -9.59
CA GLY A 221 1.93 -4.64 -9.27
C GLY A 221 3.46 -4.64 -9.39
N ASN A 222 4.10 -3.61 -8.86
CA ASN A 222 5.56 -3.49 -8.94
C ASN A 222 6.30 -4.41 -7.95
N HIS A 223 5.66 -4.85 -6.89
CA HIS A 223 6.26 -5.77 -5.91
C HIS A 223 6.36 -7.20 -6.45
N GLU A 224 5.43 -7.65 -7.27
CA GLU A 224 5.56 -8.93 -7.99
C GLU A 224 6.76 -8.96 -8.93
N GLU A 225 7.19 -7.81 -9.49
CA GLU A 225 8.38 -7.72 -10.34
C GLU A 225 9.70 -7.85 -9.57
N LEU A 226 9.66 -7.72 -8.25
CA LEU A 226 10.88 -7.68 -7.44
C LEU A 226 11.43 -9.07 -7.15
N THR A 227 10.54 -10.06 -6.91
CA THR A 227 10.97 -11.40 -6.50
C THR A 227 9.96 -12.46 -6.92
N TRP A 228 10.44 -13.67 -7.29
CA TRP A 228 9.65 -14.89 -7.54
C TRP A 228 8.41 -14.71 -8.44
N LYS A 229 8.37 -13.70 -9.30
CA LYS A 229 7.19 -13.40 -10.11
C LYS A 229 6.69 -14.62 -10.87
N LYS A 230 7.57 -15.35 -11.53
CA LYS A 230 7.20 -16.49 -12.37
C LYS A 230 6.57 -17.60 -11.54
N GLU A 231 7.23 -18.03 -10.49
CA GLU A 231 6.78 -19.08 -9.59
C GLU A 231 5.47 -18.68 -8.89
N PHE A 232 5.37 -17.41 -8.51
CA PHE A 232 4.17 -16.86 -7.87
C PHE A 232 2.97 -16.88 -8.82
N ILE A 233 3.13 -16.42 -10.06
CA ILE A 233 2.06 -16.44 -11.06
C ILE A 233 1.65 -17.88 -11.40
N GLU A 234 2.61 -18.79 -11.56
CA GLU A 234 2.30 -20.21 -11.78
C GLU A 234 1.49 -20.82 -10.61
N MET A 235 1.79 -20.45 -9.38
CA MET A 235 1.02 -20.86 -8.20
C MET A 235 -0.40 -20.25 -8.22
N ILE A 236 -0.54 -18.95 -8.52
CA ILE A 236 -1.84 -18.28 -8.67
C ILE A 236 -2.72 -19.05 -9.67
N GLU A 237 -2.20 -19.30 -10.87
CA GLU A 237 -2.96 -19.89 -11.97
C GLU A 237 -3.34 -21.36 -11.74
N LYS A 238 -2.49 -22.12 -11.02
CA LYS A 238 -2.68 -23.57 -10.84
C LYS A 238 -3.34 -23.96 -9.52
N GLU A 239 -3.17 -23.13 -8.47
CA GLU A 239 -3.46 -23.58 -7.10
C GLU A 239 -4.46 -22.66 -6.37
N THR A 240 -4.92 -21.59 -7.00
CA THR A 240 -5.89 -20.66 -6.39
C THR A 240 -7.10 -20.43 -7.30
N ASN A 241 -8.12 -19.74 -6.76
CA ASN A 241 -9.29 -19.29 -7.53
C ASN A 241 -9.15 -17.86 -8.09
N LEU A 242 -7.95 -17.28 -8.00
CA LEU A 242 -7.67 -15.96 -8.58
C LEU A 242 -7.47 -16.10 -10.09
N ILE A 243 -8.12 -15.23 -10.84
CA ILE A 243 -8.05 -15.20 -12.30
C ILE A 243 -7.04 -14.12 -12.69
N HIS A 244 -5.80 -14.53 -13.00
CA HIS A 244 -4.79 -13.62 -13.51
C HIS A 244 -5.18 -13.11 -14.88
N LEU A 245 -5.18 -11.79 -15.06
CA LEU A 245 -5.63 -11.13 -16.30
C LEU A 245 -4.48 -10.31 -16.93
N PRO A 246 -3.39 -10.96 -17.39
CA PRO A 246 -2.19 -10.28 -17.85
C PRO A 246 -2.41 -9.68 -19.25
N ASN A 247 -2.49 -8.36 -19.35
CA ASN A 247 -2.59 -7.63 -20.61
C ASN A 247 -3.70 -8.20 -21.53
N ASN A 248 -4.85 -8.46 -20.95
CA ASN A 248 -5.97 -9.09 -21.60
C ASN A 248 -7.30 -8.41 -21.27
N LEU A 249 -8.34 -8.76 -22.02
CA LEU A 249 -9.70 -8.28 -21.84
C LEU A 249 -10.65 -9.46 -21.68
N VAL A 250 -11.55 -9.35 -20.72
CA VAL A 250 -12.64 -10.29 -20.46
C VAL A 250 -13.96 -9.53 -20.54
N VAL A 251 -14.94 -10.11 -21.22
CA VAL A 251 -16.32 -9.62 -21.23
C VAL A 251 -17.09 -10.26 -20.08
N PHE A 252 -17.44 -9.47 -19.07
CA PHE A 252 -18.21 -9.96 -17.92
C PHE A 252 -19.70 -9.88 -18.21
N ASP A 253 -20.37 -11.03 -18.14
CA ASP A 253 -21.82 -11.21 -18.27
C ASP A 253 -22.46 -10.49 -19.51
N LYS A 254 -21.67 -10.32 -20.58
CA LYS A 254 -22.06 -9.55 -21.79
C LYS A 254 -22.50 -8.10 -21.50
N ARG A 255 -22.12 -7.55 -20.35
CA ARG A 255 -22.54 -6.21 -19.90
C ARG A 255 -21.40 -5.21 -19.84
N ILE A 256 -20.16 -5.67 -19.58
CA ILE A 256 -19.02 -4.80 -19.37
C ILE A 256 -17.69 -5.50 -19.75
N ASN A 257 -16.75 -4.73 -20.26
CA ASN A 257 -15.39 -5.20 -20.50
C ASN A 257 -14.51 -4.92 -19.28
N ILE A 258 -13.74 -5.91 -18.85
CA ILE A 258 -12.71 -5.78 -17.82
C ILE A 258 -11.36 -5.94 -18.52
N ILE A 259 -10.55 -4.88 -18.51
CA ILE A 259 -9.22 -4.82 -19.14
C ILE A 259 -8.18 -4.88 -18.02
N GLY A 260 -7.41 -5.96 -17.97
CA GLY A 260 -6.30 -6.12 -17.03
C GLY A 260 -4.97 -5.79 -17.68
N ILE A 261 -4.18 -4.93 -17.06
CA ILE A 261 -2.82 -4.61 -17.50
C ILE A 261 -1.87 -4.82 -16.34
N ASP A 262 -0.97 -5.78 -16.50
CA ASP A 262 0.12 -6.01 -15.55
C ASP A 262 1.06 -4.81 -15.47
N TYR A 263 1.69 -4.65 -14.30
CA TYR A 263 2.66 -3.59 -14.10
C TYR A 263 3.81 -3.66 -15.11
N LYS A 264 4.11 -2.52 -15.69
CA LYS A 264 5.31 -2.28 -16.52
C LYS A 264 5.94 -0.95 -16.15
N LYS A 265 7.27 -0.90 -16.16
CA LYS A 265 8.01 0.36 -15.93
C LYS A 265 7.81 1.37 -17.04
N ASN A 266 7.59 0.91 -18.26
CA ASN A 266 7.40 1.77 -19.43
C ASN A 266 5.92 2.12 -19.58
N LEU A 267 5.57 3.34 -19.27
CA LEU A 267 4.19 3.84 -19.36
C LEU A 267 3.68 3.94 -20.81
N ASP A 268 4.55 4.13 -21.78
CA ASP A 268 4.14 4.22 -23.19
C ASP A 268 3.76 2.84 -23.74
N GLU A 269 4.46 1.77 -23.33
CA GLU A 269 4.05 0.41 -23.60
C GLU A 269 2.68 0.09 -22.97
N THR A 270 2.47 0.49 -21.71
CA THR A 270 1.20 0.33 -21.01
C THR A 270 0.06 1.01 -21.77
N ARG A 271 0.26 2.26 -22.19
CA ARG A 271 -0.73 3.02 -22.98
C ARG A 271 -1.01 2.37 -24.33
N GLY A 272 0.03 1.89 -25.01
CA GLY A 272 -0.09 1.17 -26.28
C GLY A 272 -0.94 -0.09 -26.16
N GLN A 273 -0.75 -0.87 -25.07
CA GLN A 273 -1.53 -2.07 -24.80
C GLN A 273 -2.99 -1.78 -24.48
N ILE A 274 -3.27 -0.76 -23.65
CA ILE A 274 -4.65 -0.33 -23.36
C ILE A 274 -5.37 0.00 -24.67
N LYS A 275 -4.76 0.83 -25.52
CA LYS A 275 -5.34 1.21 -26.81
C LYS A 275 -5.58 0.01 -27.71
N TYR A 276 -4.64 -0.92 -27.78
CA TYR A 276 -4.77 -2.13 -28.56
C TYR A 276 -5.97 -2.99 -28.13
N LEU A 277 -6.10 -3.24 -26.82
CA LEU A 277 -7.18 -4.07 -26.26
C LEU A 277 -8.57 -3.44 -26.46
N ILE A 278 -8.69 -2.13 -26.24
CA ILE A 278 -9.96 -1.42 -26.48
C ILE A 278 -10.38 -1.51 -27.94
N ASN A 279 -9.43 -1.31 -28.87
CA ASN A 279 -9.74 -1.35 -30.30
C ASN A 279 -10.05 -2.76 -30.80
N LYS A 280 -9.42 -3.78 -30.20
CA LYS A 280 -9.63 -5.19 -30.58
C LYS A 280 -11.06 -5.66 -30.34
N GLU A 281 -11.67 -5.27 -29.23
CA GLU A 281 -12.98 -5.77 -28.84
C GLU A 281 -14.18 -4.98 -29.41
N ASN A 282 -14.04 -3.77 -29.83
CA ASN A 282 -15.03 -2.89 -30.52
C ASN A 282 -16.54 -3.25 -30.32
N ASN A 283 -16.93 -3.62 -29.10
CA ASN A 283 -18.26 -4.19 -28.79
C ASN A 283 -19.23 -3.19 -28.15
N ASN A 284 -18.91 -1.90 -28.14
CA ASN A 284 -19.71 -0.80 -27.55
C ASN A 284 -20.03 -0.94 -26.03
N LEU A 285 -19.51 -1.95 -25.34
CA LEU A 285 -19.67 -2.09 -23.89
C LEU A 285 -18.80 -1.06 -23.14
N PRO A 286 -19.21 -0.65 -21.94
CA PRO A 286 -18.35 0.18 -21.11
C PRO A 286 -17.08 -0.60 -20.71
N ASN A 287 -15.94 0.10 -20.63
CA ASN A 287 -14.65 -0.49 -20.34
C ASN A 287 -14.21 -0.12 -18.92
N ILE A 288 -13.93 -1.12 -18.07
CA ILE A 288 -13.22 -0.96 -16.80
C ILE A 288 -11.76 -1.37 -17.01
N LEU A 289 -10.83 -0.45 -16.72
CA LEU A 289 -9.42 -0.75 -16.69
C LEU A 289 -8.99 -1.04 -15.25
N ILE A 290 -8.35 -2.18 -15.03
CA ILE A 290 -7.63 -2.49 -13.79
C ILE A 290 -6.13 -2.40 -14.05
N HIS A 291 -5.47 -1.50 -13.33
CA HIS A 291 -4.02 -1.26 -13.44
C HIS A 291 -3.46 -0.81 -12.11
N HIS A 292 -2.28 -1.28 -11.73
CA HIS A 292 -1.74 -1.01 -10.39
C HIS A 292 -1.42 0.46 -10.17
N VAL A 293 -0.65 1.08 -11.06
CA VAL A 293 -0.18 2.46 -10.91
C VAL A 293 -1.19 3.44 -11.49
N PRO A 294 -1.51 4.55 -10.80
CA PRO A 294 -2.31 5.61 -11.38
C PRO A 294 -1.49 6.34 -12.47
N ILE A 295 -1.55 5.82 -13.70
CA ILE A 295 -0.79 6.32 -14.87
C ILE A 295 -1.30 7.64 -15.42
N PHE A 296 -2.26 8.22 -14.75
CA PHE A 296 -3.05 9.33 -15.28
C PHE A 296 -2.59 10.66 -14.71
N LYS A 297 -1.70 11.33 -15.44
CA LYS A 297 -1.58 12.79 -15.30
C LYS A 297 -2.72 13.43 -16.10
N PRO A 298 -3.44 14.40 -15.54
CA PRO A 298 -4.62 14.99 -16.20
C PRO A 298 -4.40 15.46 -17.65
N ASP A 299 -3.17 15.84 -18.02
CA ASP A 299 -2.88 16.46 -19.29
C ASP A 299 -2.29 15.52 -20.38
N THR A 300 -1.94 14.27 -20.03
CA THR A 300 -1.14 13.41 -20.90
C THR A 300 -1.84 12.18 -21.46
N LEU A 301 -3.14 11.97 -21.13
CA LEU A 301 -3.86 10.80 -21.60
C LEU A 301 -4.46 11.00 -22.98
N PRO A 302 -4.29 9.99 -23.87
CA PRO A 302 -5.13 9.85 -25.04
C PRO A 302 -6.61 9.68 -24.61
N ASP A 303 -7.53 10.06 -25.48
CA ASP A 303 -8.95 9.78 -25.30
C ASP A 303 -9.20 8.28 -25.44
N PHE A 304 -9.05 7.55 -24.34
CA PHE A 304 -9.46 6.16 -24.28
C PHE A 304 -10.96 6.08 -24.08
N ASN A 305 -11.62 5.15 -24.77
CA ASN A 305 -13.03 4.81 -24.51
C ASN A 305 -13.09 3.98 -23.20
N LEU A 306 -12.80 4.64 -22.06
CA LEU A 306 -12.92 4.06 -20.73
C LEU A 306 -14.16 4.61 -20.02
N PHE A 307 -14.69 3.83 -19.11
CA PHE A 307 -15.72 4.26 -18.17
C PHE A 307 -15.12 4.44 -16.76
N LEU A 308 -14.35 3.44 -16.30
CA LEU A 308 -13.77 3.43 -14.96
C LEU A 308 -12.35 2.88 -15.00
N VAL A 309 -11.48 3.46 -14.19
CA VAL A 309 -10.13 2.94 -13.90
C VAL A 309 -10.02 2.65 -12.42
N LEU A 310 -9.55 1.47 -12.08
CA LEU A 310 -9.27 1.03 -10.71
C LEU A 310 -7.76 0.87 -10.54
N CYS A 311 -7.18 1.56 -9.55
CA CYS A 311 -5.75 1.54 -9.30
C CYS A 311 -5.43 1.66 -7.78
N GLY A 312 -4.17 1.40 -7.42
CA GLY A 312 -3.61 1.48 -6.07
C GLY A 312 -2.26 2.19 -6.03
N HIS A 313 -1.24 1.52 -5.46
CA HIS A 313 0.17 1.90 -5.48
C HIS A 313 0.58 3.06 -4.55
N ILE A 314 -0.24 4.10 -4.43
CA ILE A 314 0.14 5.35 -3.73
C ILE A 314 -0.13 5.27 -2.22
N HIS A 315 -0.87 4.24 -1.78
CA HIS A 315 -1.27 4.05 -0.37
C HIS A 315 -1.90 5.30 0.27
N GLY A 316 -2.58 6.13 -0.52
CA GLY A 316 -3.15 7.39 -0.06
C GLY A 316 -2.11 8.40 0.45
N GLY A 317 -0.81 8.22 0.18
CA GLY A 317 0.27 9.05 0.71
C GLY A 317 0.49 8.87 2.22
N LYS A 318 0.43 7.64 2.72
CA LYS A 318 0.44 7.24 4.14
C LYS A 318 1.59 7.76 4.99
N CYS A 319 2.72 8.14 4.39
CA CYS A 319 3.93 8.50 5.12
C CYS A 319 3.90 9.96 5.56
N PHE A 320 3.97 10.22 6.88
CA PHE A 320 4.29 11.53 7.42
C PHE A 320 5.76 11.88 7.11
N PRO A 321 6.17 13.10 6.65
CA PRO A 321 5.32 14.26 6.44
C PRO A 321 4.64 14.34 5.06
N LEU A 322 4.78 13.35 4.17
CA LEU A 322 4.17 13.37 2.84
C LEU A 322 2.65 13.55 2.91
N THR A 323 2.01 13.00 3.95
CA THR A 323 0.59 13.20 4.22
C THR A 323 0.26 14.67 4.47
N LEU A 324 1.12 15.43 5.16
CA LEU A 324 0.95 16.88 5.34
C LEU A 324 1.16 17.63 4.02
N ILE A 325 2.15 17.23 3.23
CA ILE A 325 2.37 17.81 1.90
C ILE A 325 1.13 17.61 1.04
N LYS A 326 0.53 16.40 1.07
CA LYS A 326 -0.75 16.12 0.42
C LYS A 326 -1.85 17.08 0.91
N PHE A 327 -1.99 17.25 2.22
CA PHE A 327 -3.04 18.08 2.82
C PHE A 327 -2.92 19.55 2.43
N PHE A 328 -1.70 20.12 2.50
CA PHE A 328 -1.47 21.55 2.19
C PHE A 328 -1.31 21.84 0.70
N PHE A 329 -0.73 20.92 -0.05
CA PHE A 329 -0.34 21.12 -1.44
C PHE A 329 -1.02 20.14 -2.41
N GLY A 330 -1.96 19.30 -1.95
CA GLY A 330 -2.57 18.25 -2.76
C GLY A 330 -3.22 18.72 -4.05
N ARG A 331 -3.74 19.95 -4.06
CA ARG A 331 -4.27 20.61 -5.29
C ARG A 331 -3.19 20.97 -6.31
N TRP A 332 -1.93 21.06 -5.87
CA TRP A 332 -0.77 21.40 -6.72
C TRP A 332 -0.03 20.14 -7.18
N LEU A 333 -0.30 19.00 -6.52
CA LEU A 333 0.25 17.70 -6.94
C LEU A 333 -0.57 17.22 -8.15
N THR A 334 0.08 17.10 -9.27
CA THR A 334 -0.52 16.62 -10.55
C THR A 334 -0.82 15.12 -10.53
N THR A 335 -0.73 14.47 -9.37
CA THR A 335 -0.85 13.02 -9.21
C THR A 335 -2.11 12.66 -8.45
N ILE A 336 -2.87 11.69 -8.94
CA ILE A 336 -3.97 11.06 -8.22
C ILE A 336 -3.39 10.29 -7.04
N ILE A 337 -3.82 10.61 -5.82
CA ILE A 337 -3.26 10.00 -4.60
C ILE A 337 -4.24 9.01 -3.97
N GLU A 338 -5.52 9.38 -3.86
CA GLU A 338 -6.57 8.58 -3.22
C GLU A 338 -7.96 9.10 -3.60
N GLY A 339 -8.94 8.20 -3.70
CA GLY A 339 -10.34 8.53 -3.90
C GLY A 339 -10.79 8.53 -5.36
N LEU A 340 -11.99 9.05 -5.58
CA LEU A 340 -12.63 9.10 -6.89
C LEU A 340 -12.35 10.43 -7.59
N TYR A 341 -11.91 10.36 -8.84
CA TYR A 341 -11.66 11.51 -9.72
C TYR A 341 -12.43 11.35 -11.03
N ILE A 342 -12.79 12.47 -11.63
CA ILE A 342 -13.36 12.51 -12.98
C ILE A 342 -12.27 13.06 -13.90
N HIS A 343 -11.86 12.26 -14.89
CA HIS A 343 -10.83 12.66 -15.84
C HIS A 343 -11.44 13.37 -17.05
N LYS A 344 -11.20 14.68 -17.20
CA LYS A 344 -11.64 15.52 -18.34
C LYS A 344 -13.14 15.32 -18.68
N ASP A 345 -13.97 15.09 -17.67
CA ASP A 345 -15.42 14.79 -17.81
C ASP A 345 -15.73 13.56 -18.68
N LYS A 346 -14.77 12.63 -18.85
CA LYS A 346 -14.90 11.49 -19.76
C LYS A 346 -15.05 10.15 -19.05
N PHE A 347 -14.24 9.91 -18.01
CA PHE A 347 -14.26 8.66 -17.26
C PHE A 347 -13.86 8.85 -15.82
N PHE A 348 -14.22 7.88 -14.99
CA PHE A 348 -13.86 7.86 -13.57
C PHE A 348 -12.51 7.19 -13.34
N VAL A 349 -11.74 7.69 -12.36
CA VAL A 349 -10.54 7.06 -11.86
C VAL A 349 -10.68 6.92 -10.35
N TYR A 350 -10.66 5.70 -9.85
CA TYR A 350 -10.65 5.42 -8.43
C TYR A 350 -9.30 4.85 -8.02
N CYS A 351 -8.58 5.61 -7.19
CA CYS A 351 -7.32 5.19 -6.59
C CYS A 351 -7.58 4.79 -5.13
N CYS A 352 -7.54 3.49 -4.86
CA CYS A 352 -7.73 2.95 -3.51
C CYS A 352 -6.43 3.08 -2.71
N SER A 353 -6.53 3.40 -1.41
CA SER A 353 -5.36 3.45 -0.52
C SER A 353 -4.81 2.08 -0.14
N GLY A 354 -5.54 1.01 -0.48
CA GLY A 354 -5.14 -0.38 -0.22
C GLY A 354 -5.27 -0.81 1.23
N VAL A 355 -5.08 -2.10 1.49
CA VAL A 355 -5.29 -2.70 2.81
C VAL A 355 -4.01 -3.07 3.54
N GLY A 356 -2.91 -3.32 2.81
CA GLY A 356 -1.59 -3.55 3.36
C GLY A 356 -0.63 -2.40 3.11
N THR A 357 0.59 -2.51 3.60
CA THR A 357 1.64 -1.52 3.39
C THR A 357 2.98 -2.18 3.12
N SER A 358 3.77 -1.64 2.21
CA SER A 358 5.18 -1.97 2.14
C SER A 358 5.95 -1.18 3.20
N GLY A 359 6.73 -1.87 4.04
CA GLY A 359 7.44 -1.25 5.15
C GLY A 359 6.62 -1.22 6.46
N PRO A 360 6.79 -0.19 7.31
CA PRO A 360 6.13 -0.13 8.62
C PRO A 360 4.61 -0.16 8.55
N ASN A 361 3.99 -1.00 9.39
CA ASN A 361 2.54 -1.15 9.51
C ASN A 361 1.95 0.08 10.20
N SER A 362 1.82 1.15 9.46
CA SER A 362 1.40 2.43 10.02
C SER A 362 0.85 3.32 8.93
N ARG A 363 -0.32 3.89 9.18
CA ARG A 363 -1.00 4.85 8.29
C ARG A 363 -1.38 6.11 9.05
N CYS A 364 -0.71 7.20 8.73
CA CYS A 364 -0.94 8.49 9.36
C CYS A 364 -1.95 9.31 8.54
N PHE A 365 -3.13 9.57 9.10
CA PHE A 365 -4.22 10.33 8.48
C PHE A 365 -4.80 9.75 7.17
N VAL A 366 -4.51 8.49 6.88
CA VAL A 366 -5.04 7.75 5.73
C VAL A 366 -5.51 6.38 6.19
N GLY A 367 -6.73 5.98 5.81
CA GLY A 367 -7.27 4.67 6.16
C GLY A 367 -6.67 3.52 5.33
N ALA A 368 -6.68 2.32 5.90
CA ALA A 368 -6.64 1.10 5.11
C ALA A 368 -8.04 0.89 4.51
N ASN A 369 -8.16 0.80 3.19
CA ASN A 369 -9.45 0.80 2.53
C ASN A 369 -9.63 -0.36 1.56
N ILE A 370 -10.85 -0.90 1.54
CA ILE A 370 -11.38 -1.80 0.51
C ILE A 370 -12.39 -0.98 -0.29
N GLY A 371 -12.21 -0.85 -1.59
CA GLY A 371 -13.17 -0.16 -2.44
C GLY A 371 -14.45 -0.99 -2.58
N LEU A 372 -15.61 -0.37 -2.36
CA LEU A 372 -16.93 -0.96 -2.64
C LEU A 372 -17.65 -0.07 -3.66
N ILE A 373 -17.72 -0.52 -4.89
CA ILE A 373 -18.12 0.30 -6.02
C ILE A 373 -19.47 -0.18 -6.52
N TYR A 374 -20.47 0.69 -6.44
CA TYR A 374 -21.79 0.50 -7.01
C TYR A 374 -21.88 1.25 -8.33
N ILE A 375 -22.13 0.54 -9.41
CA ILE A 375 -22.36 1.12 -10.73
C ILE A 375 -23.84 0.96 -11.04
N GLU A 376 -24.53 2.09 -11.13
CA GLU A 376 -25.94 2.15 -11.49
C GLU A 376 -26.05 2.22 -13.02
N GLY A 377 -26.73 1.24 -13.62
CA GLY A 377 -26.98 1.17 -15.06
C GLY A 377 -28.42 1.53 -15.40
N ASN A 378 -28.72 1.41 -16.67
CA ASN A 378 -30.10 1.58 -17.22
C ASN A 378 -30.89 0.26 -17.18
#